data_ce1d05aea99b14d067feece1a280e06e
#
_entry.id   ce1d05aea99b14d067feece1a280e06e
#
_cell.length_a   1.000
_cell.length_b   1.000
_cell.length_c   1.000
_cell.angle_alpha   90.00
_cell.angle_beta   90.00
_cell.angle_gamma   90.00
#
_symmetry.space_group_name_H-M   'P 1'
#
loop_
_entity.id
_entity.type
_entity.pdbx_description
1 polymer ?
#
loop_
_entity_poly.entity_id
_entity_poly.type
_entity_poly.pdbx_seq_one_letter_code
_entity_poly.pdbx_strand_id
1 'polypeptide(L)'
;VPYANAGQGVYTITEPAELAAFMAKDHPYDRFIVQSLIGNAAWSSTTRAGRLYHVGTMPNRRNRIFVADLRMMISGGEDGFRPLVTYARRARSPLSATLGEYPSWDMLGTNLSVKRADGGWDSEADRLLLMDRKDFNGLGIGIDELIEAYIQTVLSTLAIDRMAQSLVGSKGQLRLKLFRSLNDDDALLAEIMP
;
A
#
# COMPACT_ATOMS: atom_id res chain seq x y z
N VAL A 1 -6.10 2.95 -11.72
CA VAL A 1 -6.69 2.09 -12.77
C VAL A 1 -7.70 1.16 -12.12
N PRO A 2 -9.01 1.30 -12.43
CA PRO A 2 -10.08 0.59 -11.71
C PRO A 2 -9.95 -0.94 -11.71
N TYR A 3 -9.46 -1.51 -12.78
CA TYR A 3 -9.34 -2.98 -12.94
C TYR A 3 -7.91 -3.49 -12.88
N ALA A 4 -6.97 -2.65 -12.41
CA ALA A 4 -5.59 -3.06 -12.26
C ALA A 4 -5.36 -3.75 -10.92
N ASN A 5 -4.57 -4.80 -10.94
CA ASN A 5 -4.06 -5.48 -9.77
C ASN A 5 -2.53 -5.56 -9.82
N ALA A 6 -1.92 -6.16 -8.83
CA ALA A 6 -0.50 -6.44 -8.81
C ALA A 6 0.41 -5.21 -9.06
N GLY A 7 -0.05 -4.00 -8.70
CA GLY A 7 0.68 -2.74 -8.89
C GLY A 7 0.62 -2.16 -10.31
N GLN A 8 -0.20 -2.71 -11.18
CA GLN A 8 -0.44 -2.12 -12.49
C GLN A 8 -1.09 -0.74 -12.35
N GLY A 9 -0.61 0.24 -13.11
CA GLY A 9 -1.12 1.61 -13.00
C GLY A 9 -0.65 2.38 -11.76
N VAL A 10 0.26 1.82 -10.97
CA VAL A 10 0.99 2.53 -9.91
C VAL A 10 2.34 2.95 -10.44
N TYR A 11 2.65 4.22 -10.29
CA TYR A 11 3.91 4.82 -10.72
C TYR A 11 4.60 5.43 -9.51
N THR A 12 5.87 5.09 -9.34
CA THR A 12 6.73 5.71 -8.33
C THR A 12 7.56 6.77 -9.02
N ILE A 13 7.54 7.97 -8.50
CA ILE A 13 8.23 9.12 -9.07
C ILE A 13 9.09 9.73 -7.98
N THR A 14 10.41 9.66 -8.16
CA THR A 14 11.40 10.19 -7.21
C THR A 14 12.28 11.28 -7.83
N GLU A 15 12.28 11.39 -9.16
CA GLU A 15 13.09 12.36 -9.88
C GLU A 15 12.34 13.00 -11.05
N PRO A 16 12.78 14.20 -11.50
CA PRO A 16 12.11 14.92 -12.59
C PRO A 16 12.02 14.14 -13.92
N ALA A 17 13.02 13.30 -14.21
CA ALA A 17 13.04 12.48 -15.42
C ALA A 17 11.90 11.44 -15.44
N GLU A 18 11.61 10.79 -14.28
CA GLU A 18 10.47 9.87 -14.14
C GLU A 18 9.14 10.58 -14.29
N LEU A 19 9.03 11.81 -13.74
CA LEU A 19 7.83 12.63 -13.93
C LEU A 19 7.64 12.99 -15.41
N ALA A 20 8.70 13.42 -16.09
CA ALA A 20 8.63 13.73 -17.51
C ALA A 20 8.23 12.51 -18.36
N ALA A 21 8.78 11.34 -18.05
CA ALA A 21 8.43 10.08 -18.70
C ALA A 21 6.96 9.67 -18.44
N PHE A 22 6.47 9.88 -17.22
CA PHE A 22 5.07 9.67 -16.88
C PHE A 22 4.15 10.60 -17.67
N MET A 23 4.47 11.90 -17.72
CA MET A 23 3.66 12.91 -18.45
C MET A 23 3.67 12.72 -19.97
N ALA A 24 4.74 12.13 -20.51
CA ALA A 24 4.85 11.85 -21.95
C ALA A 24 4.13 10.56 -22.39
N LYS A 25 3.73 9.74 -21.43
CA LYS A 25 3.07 8.46 -21.70
C LYS A 25 1.59 8.67 -21.99
N ASP A 26 1.06 7.94 -22.96
CA ASP A 26 -0.39 7.81 -23.14
C ASP A 26 -0.99 6.95 -22.04
N HIS A 27 -1.95 7.51 -21.32
CA HIS A 27 -2.62 6.85 -20.19
C HIS A 27 -4.07 6.52 -20.56
N PRO A 28 -4.55 5.32 -20.20
CA PRO A 28 -5.95 4.95 -20.46
C PRO A 28 -6.95 5.68 -19.57
N TYR A 29 -6.46 6.45 -18.57
CA TYR A 29 -7.26 7.24 -17.65
C TYR A 29 -6.70 8.66 -17.56
N ASP A 30 -7.58 9.63 -17.44
CA ASP A 30 -7.29 11.06 -17.33
C ASP A 30 -7.14 11.55 -15.87
N ARG A 31 -7.46 10.68 -14.90
CA ARG A 31 -7.40 11.00 -13.47
C ARG A 31 -6.46 10.07 -12.72
N PHE A 32 -5.69 10.65 -11.81
CA PHE A 32 -4.72 9.96 -10.97
C PHE A 32 -4.84 10.39 -9.51
N ILE A 33 -4.62 9.44 -8.61
CA ILE A 33 -4.40 9.74 -7.20
C ILE A 33 -2.90 9.95 -7.01
N VAL A 34 -2.53 11.12 -6.49
CA VAL A 34 -1.14 11.45 -6.13
C VAL A 34 -1.02 11.33 -4.62
N GLN A 35 -0.05 10.53 -4.18
CA GLN A 35 0.22 10.32 -2.76
C GLN A 35 1.69 10.57 -2.46
N SER A 36 1.98 11.20 -1.33
CA SER A 36 3.35 11.27 -0.82
C SER A 36 3.80 9.90 -0.28
N LEU A 37 5.11 9.67 -0.24
CA LEU A 37 5.65 8.50 0.43
C LEU A 37 5.35 8.57 1.93
N ILE A 38 4.93 7.44 2.49
CA ILE A 38 4.64 7.31 3.93
C ILE A 38 5.95 7.02 4.66
N GLY A 39 6.26 7.83 5.68
CA GLY A 39 7.42 7.59 6.54
C GLY A 39 7.17 6.50 7.58
N ASN A 40 8.24 5.90 8.06
CA ASN A 40 8.20 4.93 9.14
C ASN A 40 8.10 5.65 10.50
N ALA A 41 7.01 5.47 11.23
CA ALA A 41 6.79 6.11 12.53
C ALA A 41 7.81 5.65 13.61
N ALA A 42 8.26 4.40 13.53
CA ALA A 42 9.27 3.85 14.44
C ALA A 42 10.70 4.33 14.14
N TRP A 43 10.93 4.92 12.96
CA TRP A 43 12.23 5.44 12.59
C TRP A 43 12.14 6.90 12.15
N SER A 44 12.57 7.78 13.04
CA SER A 44 12.51 9.22 12.81
C SER A 44 13.73 9.93 13.37
N SER A 45 14.02 11.12 12.85
CA SER A 45 15.04 12.05 13.35
C SER A 45 14.39 13.35 13.79
N THR A 46 14.91 13.95 14.86
CA THR A 46 14.51 15.28 15.29
C THR A 46 15.43 16.32 14.68
N THR A 47 14.87 17.29 13.99
CA THR A 47 15.58 18.41 13.38
C THR A 47 15.08 19.72 14.00
N ARG A 48 15.75 20.84 13.67
CA ARG A 48 15.28 22.19 14.10
C ARG A 48 13.90 22.56 13.48
N ALA A 49 13.59 21.99 12.32
CA ALA A 49 12.31 22.24 11.62
C ALA A 49 11.19 21.28 12.06
N GLY A 50 11.48 20.29 12.94
CA GLY A 50 10.51 19.32 13.42
C GLY A 50 11.00 17.89 13.27
N ARG A 51 10.09 16.94 13.40
CA ARG A 51 10.36 15.51 13.27
C ARG A 51 10.33 15.09 11.80
N LEU A 52 11.42 14.45 11.38
CA LEU A 52 11.54 13.85 10.05
C LEU A 52 11.36 12.33 10.17
N TYR A 53 10.38 11.77 9.50
CA TYR A 53 10.17 10.33 9.40
C TYR A 53 10.92 9.78 8.20
N HIS A 54 11.72 8.75 8.43
CA HIS A 54 12.46 8.09 7.36
C HIS A 54 11.57 7.10 6.62
N VAL A 55 11.79 6.94 5.34
CA VAL A 55 11.15 5.91 4.52
C VAL A 55 11.93 4.60 4.69
N GLY A 56 11.20 3.49 4.86
CA GLY A 56 11.80 2.16 4.93
C GLY A 56 12.00 1.64 6.35
N THR A 57 12.67 0.50 6.42
CA THR A 57 12.96 -0.22 7.65
C THR A 57 14.16 0.37 8.39
N MET A 58 14.40 -0.10 9.61
CA MET A 58 15.68 0.10 10.26
C MET A 58 16.81 -0.53 9.42
N PRO A 59 18.03 0.06 9.42
CA PRO A 59 19.18 -0.54 8.73
C PRO A 59 19.44 -1.97 9.19
N ASN A 60 19.64 -2.88 8.26
CA ASN A 60 20.03 -4.25 8.58
C ASN A 60 21.55 -4.33 8.91
N ARG A 61 22.06 -5.54 9.24
CA ARG A 61 23.48 -5.76 9.56
C ARG A 61 24.45 -5.36 8.45
N ARG A 62 23.98 -5.23 7.21
CA ARG A 62 24.78 -4.76 6.06
C ARG A 62 24.56 -3.28 5.77
N ASN A 63 23.96 -2.56 6.72
CA ASN A 63 23.60 -1.14 6.61
C ASN A 63 22.67 -0.84 5.40
N ARG A 64 21.83 -1.81 5.03
CA ARG A 64 20.85 -1.65 3.96
C ARG A 64 19.48 -1.39 4.56
N ILE A 65 18.77 -0.45 3.97
CA ILE A 65 17.41 -0.05 4.32
C ILE A 65 16.50 -0.48 3.19
N PHE A 66 15.38 -1.11 3.50
CA PHE A 66 14.39 -1.51 2.51
C PHE A 66 13.05 -0.85 2.81
N VAL A 67 12.28 -0.54 1.77
CA VAL A 67 10.86 -0.27 1.94
C VAL A 67 10.16 -1.60 2.20
N ALA A 68 9.28 -1.61 3.21
CA ALA A 68 8.43 -2.76 3.50
C ALA A 68 7.03 -2.29 3.89
N ASP A 69 6.03 -3.06 3.53
CA ASP A 69 4.65 -2.89 4.02
C ASP A 69 4.31 -3.99 5.03
N LEU A 70 3.68 -3.60 6.12
CA LEU A 70 3.11 -4.53 7.10
C LEU A 70 1.64 -4.77 6.76
N ARG A 71 1.23 -6.03 6.77
CA ARG A 71 -0.15 -6.43 6.54
C ARG A 71 -0.69 -7.21 7.73
N MET A 72 -1.75 -6.67 8.30
CA MET A 72 -2.52 -7.30 9.36
C MET A 72 -3.82 -7.83 8.76
N MET A 73 -4.11 -9.11 8.95
CA MET A 73 -5.39 -9.72 8.58
C MET A 73 -6.18 -10.03 9.84
N ILE A 74 -7.47 -9.74 9.80
CA ILE A 74 -8.39 -10.02 10.90
C ILE A 74 -9.57 -10.85 10.42
N SER A 75 -10.22 -11.54 11.34
CA SER A 75 -11.51 -12.20 11.13
C SER A 75 -12.53 -11.61 12.09
N GLY A 76 -13.73 -11.30 11.56
CA GLY A 76 -14.90 -10.95 12.37
C GLY A 76 -15.74 -12.19 12.67
N GLY A 77 -16.36 -12.25 13.83
CA GLY A 77 -17.28 -13.30 14.26
C GLY A 77 -18.19 -12.80 15.37
N GLU A 78 -19.01 -13.69 15.95
CA GLU A 78 -19.95 -13.35 17.04
C GLU A 78 -19.22 -12.78 18.27
N ASP A 79 -18.00 -13.26 18.54
CA ASP A 79 -17.16 -12.81 19.66
C ASP A 79 -16.35 -11.55 19.33
N GLY A 80 -16.58 -10.91 18.18
CA GLY A 80 -15.85 -9.73 17.71
C GLY A 80 -14.72 -10.06 16.75
N PHE A 81 -13.70 -9.18 16.69
CA PHE A 81 -12.58 -9.31 15.77
C PHE A 81 -11.39 -10.02 16.40
N ARG A 82 -10.71 -10.86 15.60
CA ARG A 82 -9.49 -11.57 15.99
C ARG A 82 -8.41 -11.41 14.94
N PRO A 83 -7.14 -11.20 15.32
CA PRO A 83 -6.03 -11.24 14.37
C PRO A 83 -5.87 -12.67 13.84
N LEU A 84 -5.68 -12.80 12.52
CA LEU A 84 -5.44 -14.08 11.85
C LEU A 84 -3.97 -14.28 11.55
N VAL A 85 -3.38 -13.32 10.85
CA VAL A 85 -2.00 -13.40 10.42
C VAL A 85 -1.43 -12.00 10.20
N THR A 86 -0.16 -11.87 10.46
CA THR A 86 0.63 -10.69 10.15
C THR A 86 1.82 -11.09 9.29
N TYR A 87 2.05 -10.36 8.22
CA TYR A 87 3.20 -10.54 7.35
C TYR A 87 3.66 -9.20 6.76
N ALA A 88 4.88 -9.14 6.30
CA ALA A 88 5.40 -7.99 5.58
C ALA A 88 5.89 -8.38 4.18
N ARG A 89 5.89 -7.43 3.27
CA ARG A 89 6.50 -7.56 1.96
C ARG A 89 7.57 -6.51 1.82
N ARG A 90 8.71 -6.90 1.29
CA ARG A 90 9.89 -6.06 1.13
C ARG A 90 10.07 -5.67 -0.33
N ALA A 91 10.54 -4.45 -0.57
CA ALA A 91 11.00 -4.01 -1.89
C ALA A 91 12.14 -4.89 -2.41
N ARG A 92 12.33 -4.92 -3.72
CA ARG A 92 13.35 -5.74 -4.40
C ARG A 92 14.75 -5.25 -4.07
N SER A 93 14.96 -3.95 -4.20
CA SER A 93 16.25 -3.29 -3.96
C SER A 93 16.23 -2.49 -2.67
N PRO A 94 17.39 -2.33 -2.00
CA PRO A 94 17.50 -1.40 -0.89
C PRO A 94 17.34 0.04 -1.39
N LEU A 95 16.97 0.94 -0.48
CA LEU A 95 17.04 2.37 -0.75
C LEU A 95 18.48 2.76 -1.05
N SER A 96 18.69 3.48 -2.14
CA SER A 96 19.98 4.06 -2.50
C SER A 96 20.08 5.49 -2.02
N ALA A 97 21.29 5.91 -1.67
CA ALA A 97 21.61 7.31 -1.41
C ALA A 97 21.69 8.15 -2.71
N THR A 98 21.83 7.47 -3.85
CA THR A 98 21.94 8.10 -5.18
C THR A 98 20.70 7.74 -6.01
N LEU A 99 19.99 8.76 -6.47
CA LEU A 99 18.89 8.58 -7.39
C LEU A 99 19.39 8.01 -8.71
N GLY A 100 18.61 7.09 -9.33
CA GLY A 100 18.98 6.46 -10.59
C GLY A 100 19.89 5.23 -10.46
N GLU A 101 20.39 4.87 -9.28
CA GLU A 101 21.14 3.61 -9.09
C GLU A 101 20.27 2.37 -9.31
N TYR A 102 19.02 2.44 -8.86
CA TYR A 102 17.99 1.43 -9.12
C TYR A 102 16.72 2.09 -9.64
N PRO A 103 15.88 1.39 -10.42
CA PRO A 103 14.55 1.88 -10.75
C PRO A 103 13.76 2.19 -9.46
N SER A 104 13.05 3.32 -9.42
CA SER A 104 12.27 3.73 -8.24
C SER A 104 11.25 2.68 -7.83
N TRP A 105 10.67 1.96 -8.80
CA TRP A 105 9.77 0.85 -8.51
C TRP A 105 10.43 -0.28 -7.74
N ASP A 106 11.67 -0.63 -8.04
CA ASP A 106 12.40 -1.70 -7.35
C ASP A 106 12.76 -1.32 -5.91
N MET A 107 12.95 -0.03 -5.63
CA MET A 107 13.22 0.48 -4.29
C MET A 107 11.96 0.72 -3.45
N LEU A 108 10.84 1.05 -4.08
CA LEU A 108 9.64 1.51 -3.38
C LEU A 108 8.47 0.53 -3.50
N GLY A 109 8.42 -0.28 -4.55
CA GLY A 109 7.36 -1.26 -4.77
C GLY A 109 7.54 -2.52 -3.91
N THR A 110 6.55 -2.82 -3.08
CA THR A 110 6.53 -4.03 -2.23
C THR A 110 5.75 -5.18 -2.87
N ASN A 111 5.23 -4.98 -4.06
CA ASN A 111 4.45 -5.98 -4.76
C ASN A 111 5.30 -7.20 -5.12
N LEU A 112 4.82 -8.41 -4.79
CA LEU A 112 5.56 -9.66 -5.04
C LEU A 112 5.45 -10.13 -6.49
N SER A 113 4.37 -9.78 -7.18
CA SER A 113 4.18 -10.16 -8.58
C SER A 113 5.04 -9.30 -9.49
N VAL A 114 5.80 -9.95 -10.35
CA VAL A 114 6.73 -9.32 -11.29
C VAL A 114 6.39 -9.77 -12.69
N LYS A 115 6.30 -8.82 -13.61
CA LYS A 115 6.10 -9.12 -15.04
C LYS A 115 7.42 -9.61 -15.63
N ARG A 116 7.40 -10.78 -16.28
CA ARG A 116 8.55 -11.34 -16.99
C ARG A 116 8.70 -10.71 -18.37
N ALA A 117 9.88 -10.86 -18.95
CA ALA A 117 10.19 -10.36 -20.29
C ALA A 117 9.31 -11.02 -21.40
N ASP A 118 8.85 -12.27 -21.16
CA ASP A 118 7.95 -13.00 -22.05
C ASP A 118 6.46 -12.57 -21.91
N GLY A 119 6.19 -11.57 -21.07
CA GLY A 119 4.83 -11.07 -20.78
C GLY A 119 4.09 -11.87 -19.72
N GLY A 120 4.63 -12.98 -19.25
CA GLY A 120 4.10 -13.76 -18.12
C GLY A 120 4.33 -13.07 -16.77
N TRP A 121 3.80 -13.68 -15.72
CA TRP A 121 3.97 -13.21 -14.35
C TRP A 121 4.74 -14.23 -13.52
N ASP A 122 5.55 -13.74 -12.60
CA ASP A 122 6.24 -14.51 -11.59
C ASP A 122 5.95 -13.94 -10.20
N SER A 123 6.29 -14.70 -9.16
CA SER A 123 6.12 -14.25 -7.77
C SER A 123 7.42 -14.42 -7.00
N GLU A 124 7.97 -13.30 -6.52
CA GLU A 124 9.20 -13.27 -5.73
C GLU A 124 8.87 -13.51 -4.24
N ALA A 125 8.59 -14.78 -3.90
CA ALA A 125 8.18 -15.17 -2.55
C ALA A 125 9.28 -14.98 -1.49
N ASP A 126 10.54 -14.87 -1.89
CA ASP A 126 11.68 -14.56 -1.00
C ASP A 126 11.61 -13.15 -0.38
N ARG A 127 10.77 -12.29 -0.93
CA ARG A 127 10.48 -10.95 -0.39
C ARG A 127 9.32 -10.92 0.59
N LEU A 128 8.61 -12.04 0.74
CA LEU A 128 7.58 -12.23 1.75
C LEU A 128 8.24 -12.58 3.08
N LEU A 129 8.04 -11.73 4.07
CA LEU A 129 8.54 -11.94 5.43
C LEU A 129 7.37 -12.47 6.27
N LEU A 130 7.47 -13.73 6.70
CA LEU A 130 6.56 -14.29 7.69
C LEU A 130 7.01 -13.77 9.05
N MET A 131 6.14 -13.05 9.72
CA MET A 131 6.49 -12.26 10.89
C MET A 131 6.73 -13.16 12.10
N ASP A 132 7.98 -13.55 12.30
CA ASP A 132 8.48 -14.07 13.56
C ASP A 132 9.18 -12.94 14.37
N ARG A 133 9.61 -13.25 15.58
CA ARG A 133 10.29 -12.28 16.46
C ARG A 133 11.53 -11.65 15.81
N LYS A 134 12.24 -12.42 14.98
CA LYS A 134 13.47 -11.95 14.31
C LYS A 134 13.13 -10.97 13.20
N ASP A 135 12.09 -11.25 12.43
CA ASP A 135 11.62 -10.40 11.34
C ASP A 135 11.02 -9.10 11.88
N PHE A 136 10.23 -9.15 12.96
CA PHE A 136 9.74 -7.95 13.66
C PHE A 136 10.88 -7.03 14.08
N ASN A 137 11.89 -7.58 14.75
CA ASN A 137 13.06 -6.80 15.16
C ASN A 137 13.83 -6.25 13.95
N GLY A 138 13.93 -7.02 12.87
CA GLY A 138 14.61 -6.60 11.64
C GLY A 138 13.90 -5.47 10.91
N LEU A 139 12.58 -5.36 11.06
CA LEU A 139 11.76 -4.27 10.53
C LEU A 139 11.61 -3.09 11.52
N GLY A 140 12.12 -3.21 12.75
CA GLY A 140 11.90 -2.23 13.80
C GLY A 140 10.45 -2.15 14.28
N ILE A 141 9.73 -3.27 14.24
CA ILE A 141 8.33 -3.38 14.67
C ILE A 141 8.28 -3.97 16.07
N GLY A 142 7.70 -3.25 17.02
CA GLY A 142 7.42 -3.69 18.36
C GLY A 142 5.97 -4.14 18.56
N ILE A 143 5.63 -4.52 19.76
CA ILE A 143 4.26 -4.95 20.11
C ILE A 143 3.26 -3.79 19.98
N ASP A 144 3.68 -2.57 20.26
CA ASP A 144 2.81 -1.40 20.20
C ASP A 144 2.38 -1.10 18.75
N GLU A 145 3.29 -1.23 17.77
CA GLU A 145 2.96 -1.10 16.36
C GLU A 145 2.00 -2.20 15.89
N LEU A 146 2.13 -3.42 16.42
CA LEU A 146 1.21 -4.50 16.09
C LEU A 146 -0.18 -4.27 16.69
N ILE A 147 -0.27 -3.77 17.92
CA ILE A 147 -1.54 -3.40 18.56
C ILE A 147 -2.20 -2.28 17.75
N GLU A 148 -1.45 -1.24 17.39
CA GLU A 148 -1.95 -0.13 16.58
C GLU A 148 -2.44 -0.62 15.21
N ALA A 149 -1.68 -1.46 14.51
CA ALA A 149 -2.07 -2.05 13.25
C ALA A 149 -3.38 -2.86 13.36
N TYR A 150 -3.54 -3.61 14.44
CA TYR A 150 -4.78 -4.34 14.72
C TYR A 150 -5.96 -3.40 14.92
N ILE A 151 -5.82 -2.38 15.79
CA ILE A 151 -6.86 -1.40 16.06
C ILE A 151 -7.27 -0.69 14.77
N GLN A 152 -6.32 -0.19 13.98
CA GLN A 152 -6.60 0.50 12.73
C GLN A 152 -7.29 -0.42 11.70
N THR A 153 -6.91 -1.70 11.65
CA THR A 153 -7.56 -2.68 10.77
C THR A 153 -9.01 -2.91 11.17
N VAL A 154 -9.30 -3.04 12.46
CA VAL A 154 -10.66 -3.17 12.99
C VAL A 154 -11.49 -1.92 12.67
N LEU A 155 -10.96 -0.73 12.96
CA LEU A 155 -11.65 0.54 12.70
C LEU A 155 -11.94 0.72 11.21
N SER A 156 -10.99 0.39 10.34
CA SER A 156 -11.17 0.44 8.89
C SER A 156 -12.26 -0.52 8.42
N THR A 157 -12.29 -1.74 8.95
CA THR A 157 -13.31 -2.72 8.63
C THR A 157 -14.70 -2.25 9.05
N LEU A 158 -14.83 -1.70 10.26
CA LEU A 158 -16.08 -1.12 10.75
C LEU A 158 -16.54 0.08 9.92
N ALA A 159 -15.61 0.91 9.48
CA ALA A 159 -15.93 2.07 8.63
C ALA A 159 -16.45 1.63 7.25
N ILE A 160 -15.80 0.64 6.64
CA ILE A 160 -16.24 0.05 5.36
C ILE A 160 -17.61 -0.59 5.50
N ASP A 161 -17.83 -1.37 6.55
CA ASP A 161 -19.12 -2.01 6.82
C ASP A 161 -20.25 -0.97 6.98
N ARG A 162 -20.03 0.06 7.79
CA ARG A 162 -21.01 1.16 7.97
C ARG A 162 -21.30 1.89 6.66
N MET A 163 -20.27 2.14 5.85
CA MET A 163 -20.47 2.75 4.54
C MET A 163 -21.29 1.82 3.63
N ALA A 164 -20.94 0.54 3.56
CA ALA A 164 -21.70 -0.44 2.79
C ALA A 164 -23.17 -0.53 3.23
N GLN A 165 -23.43 -0.59 4.54
CA GLN A 165 -24.78 -0.57 5.09
C GLN A 165 -25.54 0.72 4.72
N SER A 166 -24.87 1.87 4.69
CA SER A 166 -25.49 3.14 4.28
C SER A 166 -25.92 3.13 2.81
N LEU A 167 -25.24 2.37 1.96
CA LEU A 167 -25.51 2.23 0.55
C LEU A 167 -26.62 1.20 0.23
N VAL A 168 -27.02 0.39 1.22
CA VAL A 168 -28.09 -0.59 1.07
C VAL A 168 -29.37 -0.03 1.68
N GLY A 169 -30.46 -0.04 0.93
CA GLY A 169 -31.78 0.35 1.40
C GLY A 169 -32.44 -0.73 2.25
N SER A 170 -33.52 -0.37 2.95
CA SER A 170 -34.26 -1.28 3.85
C SER A 170 -34.82 -2.56 3.15
N LYS A 171 -34.94 -2.53 1.83
CA LYS A 171 -35.37 -3.69 1.02
C LYS A 171 -34.18 -4.40 0.33
N GLY A 172 -32.94 -4.14 0.74
CA GLY A 172 -31.74 -4.75 0.18
C GLY A 172 -31.25 -4.16 -1.15
N GLN A 173 -31.92 -3.15 -1.69
CA GLN A 173 -31.51 -2.51 -2.96
C GLN A 173 -30.40 -1.46 -2.74
N LEU A 174 -29.53 -1.31 -3.71
CA LEU A 174 -28.50 -0.27 -3.72
C LEU A 174 -29.14 1.13 -3.79
N ARG A 175 -28.73 2.03 -2.94
CA ARG A 175 -29.07 3.46 -2.96
C ARG A 175 -28.27 4.18 -4.05
N LEU A 176 -28.65 3.97 -5.29
CA LEU A 176 -27.92 4.42 -6.47
C LEU A 176 -27.64 5.94 -6.47
N LYS A 177 -28.62 6.76 -6.06
CA LYS A 177 -28.43 8.22 -5.97
C LYS A 177 -27.33 8.59 -4.98
N LEU A 178 -27.29 7.93 -3.81
CA LEU A 178 -26.25 8.15 -2.81
C LEU A 178 -24.88 7.67 -3.34
N PHE A 179 -24.83 6.50 -3.96
CA PHE A 179 -23.60 5.98 -4.54
C PHE A 179 -23.03 6.93 -5.60
N ARG A 180 -23.85 7.45 -6.50
CA ARG A 180 -23.44 8.45 -7.50
C ARG A 180 -22.97 9.77 -6.88
N SER A 181 -23.58 10.20 -5.77
CA SER A 181 -23.15 11.44 -5.10
C SER A 181 -21.81 11.31 -4.38
N LEU A 182 -21.36 10.08 -4.09
CA LEU A 182 -20.08 9.78 -3.46
C LEU A 182 -18.98 9.46 -4.48
N ASN A 183 -19.34 9.26 -5.73
CA ASN A 183 -18.43 8.91 -6.80
C ASN A 183 -18.73 9.78 -8.03
N ASP A 184 -17.78 10.63 -8.39
CA ASP A 184 -17.88 11.60 -9.50
C ASP A 184 -17.24 11.10 -10.81
N ASP A 185 -16.80 9.84 -10.87
CA ASP A 185 -16.24 9.23 -12.07
C ASP A 185 -17.36 8.60 -12.93
N ASP A 186 -17.89 9.39 -13.86
CA ASP A 186 -18.97 8.95 -14.74
C ASP A 186 -18.54 7.78 -15.65
N ALA A 187 -17.27 7.72 -16.06
CA ALA A 187 -16.76 6.62 -16.89
C ALA A 187 -16.80 5.30 -16.10
N LEU A 188 -16.29 5.31 -14.86
CA LEU A 188 -16.36 4.16 -13.96
C LEU A 188 -17.82 3.78 -13.66
N LEU A 189 -18.69 4.76 -13.41
CA LEU A 189 -20.11 4.52 -13.14
C LEU A 189 -20.81 3.85 -14.32
N ALA A 190 -20.49 4.26 -15.56
CA ALA A 190 -21.05 3.64 -16.76
C ALA A 190 -20.60 2.18 -16.95
N GLU A 191 -19.40 1.83 -16.51
CA GLU A 191 -18.89 0.45 -16.59
C GLU A 191 -19.50 -0.50 -15.57
N ILE A 192 -19.74 -0.04 -14.33
CA ILE A 192 -20.24 -0.88 -13.23
C ILE A 192 -21.77 -0.85 -13.08
N MET A 193 -22.42 0.08 -13.74
CA MET A 193 -23.88 0.26 -13.71
C MET A 193 -24.40 0.40 -15.13
N PRO A 194 -24.56 -0.71 -15.86
CA PRO A 194 -25.10 -0.70 -17.21
C PRO A 194 -26.55 -0.20 -17.28
#